data_936bd2d2fe6c6baa617bd9161f4b9434
#
_entry.id   936bd2d2fe6c6baa617bd9161f4b9434
#
_cell.length_a   1.000
_cell.length_b   1.000
_cell.length_c   1.000
_cell.angle_alpha   90.00
_cell.angle_beta   90.00
_cell.angle_gamma   90.00
#
_symmetry.space_group_name_H-M   'P 1'
#
loop_
_entity.id
_entity.type
_entity.pdbx_description
1 polymer ?
#
loop_
_entity_poly.entity_id
_entity_poly.type
_entity_poly.pdbx_seq_one_letter_code
_entity_poly.pdbx_strand_id
1 'polypeptide(L)'
;MCIRDSNYGSAKGYEPNSYGEWQDTPALKEPPLAVNGDVYNYDERELDSDYFTQPGLLWRVMSAEDQKATCENTARAMGDAELFIKQRHTRHCYYADPAYGKGVAEALGISLEEALRAEDPAHPSWDPRK
;
A
#
# COMPACT_ATOMS: atom_id res chain seq x y z
N MET A 1 26.24 -10.72 3.65
CA MET A 1 25.51 -11.96 3.35
C MET A 1 24.32 -11.57 2.47
N CYS A 2 24.34 -11.93 1.19
CA CYS A 2 23.18 -11.65 0.32
C CYS A 2 22.15 -12.75 0.57
N ILE A 3 21.12 -12.46 1.33
CA ILE A 3 19.97 -13.35 1.42
C ILE A 3 19.19 -13.16 0.12
N ARG A 4 19.29 -14.12 -0.77
CA ARG A 4 18.41 -14.21 -1.91
C ARG A 4 17.12 -14.87 -1.44
N ASP A 5 16.20 -14.07 -0.99
CA ASP A 5 14.84 -14.53 -0.79
C ASP A 5 14.17 -14.63 -2.15
N SER A 6 14.26 -15.78 -2.75
CA SER A 6 13.56 -16.06 -4.01
C SER A 6 12.15 -16.56 -3.77
N ASN A 7 11.83 -16.94 -2.52
CA ASN A 7 10.60 -17.62 -2.16
C ASN A 7 10.16 -18.64 -3.23
N TYR A 8 11.15 -19.32 -3.81
CA TYR A 8 11.00 -20.26 -4.93
C TYR A 8 10.24 -19.68 -6.14
N GLY A 9 10.31 -18.35 -6.35
CA GLY A 9 9.61 -17.67 -7.43
C GLY A 9 8.13 -17.37 -7.14
N SER A 10 7.64 -17.65 -5.95
CA SER A 10 6.27 -17.31 -5.57
C SER A 10 6.19 -15.87 -5.08
N ALA A 11 5.40 -15.05 -5.77
CA ALA A 11 5.04 -13.69 -5.32
C ALA A 11 4.04 -13.69 -4.15
N LYS A 12 3.57 -14.87 -3.71
CA LYS A 12 2.47 -15.03 -2.76
C LYS A 12 2.92 -15.57 -1.40
N GLY A 13 4.22 -15.62 -1.16
CA GLY A 13 4.80 -16.34 -0.02
C GLY A 13 4.85 -15.62 1.31
N TYR A 14 4.22 -14.46 1.45
CA TYR A 14 4.17 -13.70 2.70
C TYR A 14 2.74 -13.30 3.04
N GLU A 15 2.49 -13.06 4.30
CA GLU A 15 1.22 -12.65 4.83
C GLU A 15 1.37 -11.24 5.49
N PRO A 16 0.43 -10.33 5.33
CA PRO A 16 -0.72 -10.41 4.42
C PRO A 16 -0.31 -10.23 2.95
N ASN A 17 -1.02 -10.89 2.04
CA ASN A 17 -0.80 -10.72 0.61
C ASN A 17 -2.12 -10.39 -0.13
N SER A 18 -1.99 -9.87 -1.35
CA SER A 18 -3.13 -9.44 -2.16
C SER A 18 -3.97 -10.57 -2.74
N TYR A 19 -3.60 -11.82 -2.51
CA TYR A 19 -4.23 -13.01 -3.11
C TYR A 19 -5.02 -13.82 -2.08
N GLY A 20 -4.91 -13.50 -0.79
CA GLY A 20 -5.63 -14.19 0.29
C GLY A 20 -5.26 -15.66 0.48
N GLU A 21 -4.09 -16.09 -0.02
CA GLU A 21 -3.68 -17.49 0.05
C GLU A 21 -3.14 -17.88 1.44
N TRP A 22 -2.52 -16.94 2.13
CA TRP A 22 -2.01 -17.11 3.48
C TRP A 22 -2.86 -16.25 4.42
N GLN A 23 -3.37 -16.82 5.46
CA GLN A 23 -4.20 -16.13 6.42
C GLN A 23 -3.76 -16.46 7.84
N ASP A 24 -3.82 -15.45 8.70
CA ASP A 24 -3.66 -15.65 10.13
C ASP A 24 -4.65 -16.67 10.66
N THR A 25 -4.22 -17.41 11.67
CA THR A 25 -5.09 -18.30 12.43
C THR A 25 -5.43 -17.61 13.76
N PRO A 26 -6.55 -16.86 13.87
CA PRO A 26 -6.87 -16.06 15.05
C PRO A 26 -7.02 -16.87 16.35
N ALA A 27 -7.18 -18.19 16.21
CA ALA A 27 -7.23 -19.11 17.35
C ALA A 27 -5.85 -19.35 17.99
N LEU A 28 -4.76 -19.12 17.22
CA LEU A 28 -3.38 -19.26 17.68
C LEU A 28 -2.86 -17.88 18.10
N LYS A 29 -3.26 -17.42 19.26
CA LYS A 29 -2.81 -16.14 19.80
C LYS A 29 -1.39 -16.28 20.37
N GLU A 30 -0.59 -15.24 20.13
CA GLU A 30 0.68 -15.11 20.84
C GLU A 30 0.47 -15.06 22.36
N PRO A 31 1.39 -15.67 23.14
CA PRO A 31 1.34 -15.52 24.59
C PRO A 31 1.41 -14.04 24.98
N PRO A 32 0.69 -13.61 26.02
CA PRO A 32 0.78 -12.23 26.47
C PRO A 32 2.21 -11.88 26.86
N LEU A 33 2.67 -10.70 26.46
CA LEU A 33 3.98 -10.18 26.81
C LEU A 33 4.02 -9.90 28.32
N ALA A 34 4.69 -10.77 29.08
CA ALA A 34 4.85 -10.63 30.51
C ALA A 34 6.13 -9.85 30.83
N VAL A 35 6.03 -8.52 30.88
CA VAL A 35 7.13 -7.62 31.18
C VAL A 35 6.77 -6.68 32.33
N ASN A 36 7.80 -6.22 33.07
CA ASN A 36 7.65 -5.23 34.13
C ASN A 36 8.47 -3.98 33.79
N GLY A 37 8.02 -2.81 34.27
CA GLY A 37 8.69 -1.54 34.05
C GLY A 37 8.16 -0.79 32.83
N ASP A 38 9.03 0.02 32.21
CA ASP A 38 8.67 0.93 31.10
C ASP A 38 8.72 0.26 29.71
N VAL A 39 8.53 -1.06 29.65
CA VAL A 39 8.47 -1.80 28.38
C VAL A 39 7.04 -1.77 27.84
N TYR A 40 6.92 -1.38 26.58
CA TYR A 40 5.65 -1.20 25.91
C TYR A 40 5.65 -1.87 24.52
N ASN A 41 4.55 -2.51 24.17
CA ASN A 41 4.32 -3.00 22.82
C ASN A 41 3.74 -1.87 21.98
N TYR A 42 4.54 -1.36 21.05
CA TYR A 42 4.17 -0.25 20.20
C TYR A 42 3.32 -0.74 19.00
N ASP A 43 2.07 -0.33 18.97
CA ASP A 43 1.22 -0.54 17.80
C ASP A 43 1.09 0.79 17.03
N GLU A 44 1.81 0.89 15.92
CA GLU A 44 1.80 2.09 15.06
C GLU A 44 0.42 2.41 14.51
N ARG A 45 -0.41 1.40 14.29
CA ARG A 45 -1.76 1.58 13.72
C ARG A 45 -2.75 2.19 14.72
N GLU A 46 -2.53 2.00 16.01
CA GLU A 46 -3.35 2.62 17.03
C GLU A 46 -2.94 4.07 17.31
N LEU A 47 -1.65 4.39 17.12
CA LEU A 47 -1.08 5.69 17.50
C LEU A 47 -1.06 6.68 16.33
N ASP A 48 -0.90 6.22 15.11
CA ASP A 48 -0.87 7.03 13.91
C ASP A 48 -1.51 6.29 12.73
N SER A 49 -2.73 6.68 12.39
CA SER A 49 -3.47 6.13 11.25
C SER A 49 -3.35 7.01 9.99
N ASP A 50 -2.61 8.12 10.05
CA ASP A 50 -2.42 9.04 8.92
C ASP A 50 -1.23 8.64 8.05
N TYR A 51 -1.52 7.91 6.99
CA TYR A 51 -0.53 7.49 5.99
C TYR A 51 -0.48 8.39 4.75
N PHE A 52 -1.32 9.41 4.67
CA PHE A 52 -1.55 10.19 3.45
C PHE A 52 -1.08 11.64 3.52
N THR A 53 -1.12 12.26 4.70
CA THR A 53 -0.77 13.67 4.83
C THR A 53 0.67 13.94 4.38
N GLN A 54 1.64 13.20 4.85
CA GLN A 54 3.05 13.45 4.52
C GLN A 54 3.37 13.24 3.05
N PRO A 55 2.96 12.14 2.39
CA PRO A 55 3.13 11.98 0.94
C PRO A 55 2.45 13.11 0.14
N GLY A 56 1.26 13.55 0.56
CA GLY A 56 0.57 14.68 -0.07
C GLY A 56 1.31 16.01 0.08
N LEU A 57 1.90 16.27 1.24
CA LEU A 57 2.72 17.45 1.47
C LEU A 57 3.97 17.44 0.57
N LEU A 58 4.64 16.30 0.47
CA LEU A 58 5.79 16.15 -0.42
C LEU A 58 5.40 16.39 -1.87
N TRP A 59 4.30 15.79 -2.34
CA TRP A 59 3.79 15.97 -3.70
C TRP A 59 3.63 17.45 -4.07
N ARG A 60 3.06 18.25 -3.17
CA ARG A 60 2.79 19.67 -3.41
C ARG A 60 4.03 20.55 -3.50
N VAL A 61 5.16 20.14 -2.92
CA VAL A 61 6.43 20.88 -2.99
C VAL A 61 7.34 20.40 -4.13
N MET A 62 7.02 19.28 -4.77
CA MET A 62 7.77 18.77 -5.92
C MET A 62 7.57 19.66 -7.13
N SER A 63 8.61 19.78 -7.98
CA SER A 63 8.49 20.39 -9.29
C SER A 63 7.57 19.58 -10.21
N ALA A 64 6.99 20.20 -11.24
CA ALA A 64 6.17 19.49 -12.22
C ALA A 64 6.94 18.38 -12.95
N GLU A 65 8.25 18.56 -13.13
CA GLU A 65 9.13 17.54 -13.71
C GLU A 65 9.28 16.33 -12.79
N ASP A 66 9.51 16.56 -11.50
CA ASP A 66 9.63 15.50 -10.50
C ASP A 66 8.31 14.76 -10.31
N GLN A 67 7.18 15.48 -10.29
CA GLN A 67 5.85 14.87 -10.22
C GLN A 67 5.61 13.92 -11.41
N LYS A 68 5.92 14.37 -12.62
CA LYS A 68 5.82 13.56 -13.84
C LYS A 68 6.73 12.35 -13.77
N ALA A 69 8.00 12.55 -13.41
CA ALA A 69 8.97 11.46 -13.27
C ALA A 69 8.53 10.44 -12.22
N THR A 70 7.95 10.88 -11.11
CA THR A 70 7.41 10.00 -10.05
C THR A 70 6.28 9.12 -10.60
N CYS A 71 5.33 9.68 -11.34
CA CYS A 71 4.23 8.92 -11.94
C CYS A 71 4.75 7.90 -12.97
N GLU A 72 5.64 8.32 -13.87
CA GLU A 72 6.22 7.46 -14.90
C GLU A 72 7.06 6.32 -14.30
N ASN A 73 7.86 6.63 -13.29
CA ASN A 73 8.66 5.64 -12.56
C ASN A 73 7.77 4.63 -11.83
N THR A 74 6.69 5.09 -11.21
CA THR A 74 5.71 4.24 -10.56
C THR A 74 5.08 3.28 -11.57
N ALA A 75 4.60 3.78 -12.70
CA ALA A 75 3.99 2.97 -13.74
C ALA A 75 4.98 1.92 -14.29
N ARG A 76 6.23 2.32 -14.53
CA ARG A 76 7.28 1.41 -14.98
C ARG A 76 7.61 0.33 -13.94
N ALA A 77 7.70 0.69 -12.66
CA ALA A 77 8.02 -0.24 -11.58
C ALA A 77 6.89 -1.25 -11.34
N MET A 78 5.64 -0.86 -11.55
CA MET A 78 4.49 -1.77 -11.41
C MET A 78 4.42 -2.80 -12.56
N GLY A 79 4.94 -2.48 -13.75
CA GLY A 79 5.06 -3.42 -14.85
C GLY A 79 3.80 -4.23 -15.11
N ASP A 80 3.92 -5.55 -15.02
CA ASP A 80 2.85 -6.53 -15.28
C ASP A 80 1.99 -6.85 -14.04
N ALA A 81 2.04 -6.04 -12.98
CA ALA A 81 1.17 -6.24 -11.82
C ALA A 81 -0.30 -6.29 -12.25
N GLU A 82 -1.09 -7.12 -11.55
CA GLU A 82 -2.52 -7.29 -11.79
C GLU A 82 -3.28 -5.95 -11.71
N LEU A 83 -4.33 -5.83 -12.50
CA LEU A 83 -5.10 -4.58 -12.59
C LEU A 83 -5.61 -4.10 -11.22
N PHE A 84 -6.12 -4.99 -10.38
CA PHE A 84 -6.62 -4.61 -9.06
C PHE A 84 -5.51 -4.05 -8.14
N ILE A 85 -4.26 -4.51 -8.29
CA ILE A 85 -3.11 -3.97 -7.56
C ILE A 85 -2.79 -2.55 -8.04
N LYS A 86 -2.80 -2.32 -9.37
CA LYS A 86 -2.64 -0.99 -9.97
C LYS A 86 -3.73 -0.02 -9.51
N GLN A 87 -4.98 -0.47 -9.49
CA GLN A 87 -6.12 0.32 -9.03
C GLN A 87 -6.01 0.68 -7.54
N ARG A 88 -5.63 -0.27 -6.69
CA ARG A 88 -5.40 -0.04 -5.26
C ARG A 88 -4.32 1.01 -5.04
N HIS A 89 -3.17 0.86 -5.69
CA HIS A 89 -2.06 1.81 -5.56
C HIS A 89 -2.46 3.21 -6.02
N THR A 90 -3.13 3.32 -7.17
CA THR A 90 -3.66 4.60 -7.69
C THR A 90 -4.60 5.27 -6.71
N ARG A 91 -5.48 4.51 -6.06
CA ARG A 91 -6.39 5.00 -5.03
C ARG A 91 -5.64 5.55 -3.81
N HIS A 92 -4.58 4.86 -3.35
CA HIS A 92 -3.73 5.37 -2.27
C HIS A 92 -3.03 6.68 -2.64
N CYS A 93 -2.51 6.79 -3.86
CA CYS A 93 -1.92 8.02 -4.35
C CYS A 93 -2.96 9.17 -4.40
N TYR A 94 -4.20 8.86 -4.78
CA TYR A 94 -5.30 9.84 -4.80
C TYR A 94 -5.68 10.33 -3.39
N TYR A 95 -5.62 9.48 -2.38
CA TYR A 95 -5.87 9.90 -1.00
C TYR A 95 -4.77 10.80 -0.45
N ALA A 96 -3.53 10.61 -0.89
CA ALA A 96 -2.44 11.52 -0.55
C ALA A 96 -2.61 12.89 -1.22
N ASP A 97 -2.89 12.91 -2.52
CA ASP A 97 -3.25 14.11 -3.29
C ASP A 97 -3.99 13.71 -4.57
N PRO A 98 -5.16 14.34 -4.89
CA PRO A 98 -5.93 14.02 -6.09
C PRO A 98 -5.13 14.15 -7.40
N ALA A 99 -4.22 15.13 -7.50
CA ALA A 99 -3.38 15.30 -8.68
C ALA A 99 -2.34 14.18 -8.80
N TYR A 100 -1.82 13.68 -7.67
CA TYR A 100 -0.93 12.53 -7.64
C TYR A 100 -1.62 11.27 -8.15
N GLY A 101 -2.80 10.94 -7.60
CA GLY A 101 -3.57 9.78 -8.07
C GLY A 101 -3.94 9.87 -9.56
N LYS A 102 -4.32 11.06 -10.03
CA LYS A 102 -4.60 11.30 -11.45
C LYS A 102 -3.37 11.05 -12.32
N GLY A 103 -2.22 11.60 -11.96
CA GLY A 103 -0.98 11.42 -12.69
C GLY A 103 -0.54 9.95 -12.77
N VAL A 104 -0.69 9.19 -11.67
CA VAL A 104 -0.40 7.74 -11.66
C VAL A 104 -1.37 6.96 -12.54
N ALA A 105 -2.69 7.28 -12.51
CA ALA A 105 -3.68 6.63 -13.37
C ALA A 105 -3.36 6.85 -14.86
N GLU A 106 -3.03 8.10 -15.23
CA GLU A 106 -2.62 8.46 -16.60
C GLU A 106 -1.36 7.70 -17.03
N ALA A 107 -0.35 7.65 -16.19
CA ALA A 107 0.90 6.94 -16.47
C ALA A 107 0.71 5.42 -16.62
N LEU A 108 -0.22 4.83 -15.86
CA LEU A 108 -0.59 3.41 -15.93
C LEU A 108 -1.56 3.10 -17.09
N GLY A 109 -2.16 4.11 -17.71
CA GLY A 109 -3.20 3.93 -18.74
C GLY A 109 -4.50 3.32 -18.21
N ILE A 110 -4.87 3.58 -16.96
CA ILE A 110 -6.08 3.07 -16.33
C ILE A 110 -7.07 4.19 -15.99
N SER A 111 -8.35 3.85 -15.86
CA SER A 111 -9.39 4.79 -15.45
C SER A 111 -9.25 5.12 -13.96
N LEU A 112 -9.08 6.40 -13.63
CA LEU A 112 -9.09 6.87 -12.24
C LEU A 112 -10.45 6.58 -11.57
N GLU A 113 -11.56 6.78 -12.29
CA GLU A 113 -12.91 6.54 -11.76
C GLU A 113 -13.11 5.08 -11.38
N GLU A 114 -12.66 4.16 -12.23
CA GLU A 114 -12.71 2.72 -11.93
C GLU A 114 -11.79 2.37 -10.76
N ALA A 115 -10.59 2.94 -10.70
CA ALA A 115 -9.67 2.73 -9.58
C ALA A 115 -10.26 3.18 -8.24
N LEU A 116 -10.99 4.28 -8.23
CA LEU A 116 -11.64 4.79 -7.01
C LEU A 116 -12.86 3.97 -6.57
N ARG A 117 -13.53 3.28 -7.50
CA ARG A 117 -14.69 2.41 -7.24
C ARG A 117 -14.30 0.96 -6.97
N ALA A 118 -13.10 0.55 -7.36
CA ALA A 118 -12.68 -0.84 -7.23
C ALA A 118 -12.69 -1.28 -5.77
N GLU A 119 -13.34 -2.40 -5.50
CA GLU A 119 -13.23 -3.08 -4.21
C GLU A 119 -11.85 -3.73 -4.09
N ASP A 120 -11.31 -3.73 -2.89
CA ASP A 120 -10.08 -4.47 -2.60
C ASP A 120 -10.44 -5.90 -2.22
N PRO A 121 -10.12 -6.91 -3.05
CA PRO A 121 -10.50 -8.28 -2.75
C PRO A 121 -9.84 -8.83 -1.48
N ALA A 122 -8.68 -8.30 -1.08
CA ALA A 122 -8.00 -8.69 0.15
C ALA A 122 -8.58 -7.99 1.39
N HIS A 123 -9.13 -6.79 1.21
CA HIS A 123 -9.67 -5.97 2.29
C HIS A 123 -10.96 -5.24 1.86
N PRO A 124 -12.07 -5.96 1.63
CA PRO A 124 -13.28 -5.36 1.08
C PRO A 124 -13.93 -4.31 1.98
N SER A 125 -13.65 -4.32 3.27
CA SER A 125 -14.15 -3.35 4.25
C SER A 125 -13.16 -2.23 4.60
N TRP A 126 -11.96 -2.25 4.03
CA TRP A 126 -10.95 -1.27 4.37
C TRP A 126 -11.19 0.07 3.68
N ASP A 127 -11.47 1.08 4.46
CA ASP A 127 -11.54 2.48 4.02
C ASP A 127 -10.46 3.27 4.76
N PRO A 128 -9.42 3.75 4.05
CA PRO A 128 -8.30 4.46 4.68
C PRO A 128 -8.68 5.80 5.29
N ARG A 129 -9.94 6.22 5.12
CA ARG A 129 -10.46 7.48 5.66
C ARG A 129 -11.19 7.30 7.00
N LYS A 130 -11.30 6.06 7.47
CA LYS A 130 -11.92 5.67 8.74
C LYS A 130 -10.89 5.27 9.75
#